data_1c425eb95aa86962c7c39ef5359cadb0
#
_entry.id   1c425eb95aa86962c7c39ef5359cadb0
#
_cell.length_a   1.000
_cell.length_b   1.000
_cell.length_c   1.000
_cell.angle_alpha   90.00
_cell.angle_beta   90.00
_cell.angle_gamma   90.00
#
_symmetry.space_group_name_H-M   'P 1'
#
loop_
_entity.id
_entity.type
_entity.pdbx_description
1 polymer ?
#
loop_
_entity_poly.entity_id
_entity_poly.type
_entity_poly.pdbx_seq_one_letter_code
_entity_poly.pdbx_strand_id
1 'polypeptide(L)'
;QNVDPEIKVDTRYTNDYVDTAIAKEYGLSMISDNKADIIWGVAGNAGNGAAEAALEKNNAWFIGVDSDQESTFSPDLAAITLTSGLKNVGNSLIWVFDEWDAGREYWGTEVTLGLKENGVGVVTDKNFAKYASQATKDKVNEAIQAILDGKVEVPTALGNTSKDLETLREKVRP
;
A
#
# COMPACT_ATOMS: atom_id res chain seq x y z
N GLN A 1 -3.78 -13.37 0.88
CA GLN A 1 -4.32 -14.75 0.88
C GLN A 1 -5.55 -14.96 1.78
N ASN A 2 -5.82 -14.07 2.75
CA ASN A 2 -7.06 -14.15 3.55
C ASN A 2 -8.32 -13.87 2.71
N VAL A 3 -8.18 -13.16 1.61
CA VAL A 3 -9.30 -12.81 0.70
C VAL A 3 -9.31 -13.74 -0.52
N ASP A 4 -8.15 -14.01 -1.09
CA ASP A 4 -7.96 -14.92 -2.22
C ASP A 4 -6.70 -15.77 -1.98
N PRO A 5 -6.86 -17.10 -1.75
CA PRO A 5 -5.72 -18.00 -1.52
C PRO A 5 -4.87 -18.24 -2.78
N GLU A 6 -5.42 -18.01 -3.96
CA GLU A 6 -4.73 -18.22 -5.25
C GLU A 6 -3.90 -16.99 -5.68
N ILE A 7 -4.02 -15.85 -4.98
CA ILE A 7 -3.30 -14.64 -5.35
C ILE A 7 -1.78 -14.87 -5.32
N LYS A 8 -1.12 -14.45 -6.38
CA LYS A 8 0.34 -14.46 -6.51
C LYS A 8 0.90 -13.08 -6.20
N VAL A 9 2.03 -13.05 -5.51
CA VAL A 9 2.70 -11.81 -5.14
C VAL A 9 4.18 -11.92 -5.48
N ASP A 10 4.66 -11.07 -6.41
CA ASP A 10 6.09 -10.83 -6.65
C ASP A 10 6.55 -9.62 -5.85
N THR A 11 7.71 -9.72 -5.21
CA THR A 11 8.29 -8.63 -4.42
C THR A 11 9.71 -8.34 -4.88
N ARG A 12 9.99 -7.07 -5.21
CA ARG A 12 11.31 -6.58 -5.63
C ARG A 12 11.72 -5.43 -4.72
N TYR A 13 12.98 -5.36 -4.38
CA TYR A 13 13.55 -4.30 -3.55
C TYR A 13 14.50 -3.46 -4.38
N THR A 14 14.19 -2.19 -4.53
CA THR A 14 15.06 -1.23 -5.22
C THR A 14 16.33 -0.94 -4.43
N ASN A 15 16.29 -1.13 -3.10
CA ASN A 15 17.32 -0.69 -2.14
C ASN A 15 17.65 0.80 -2.26
N ASP A 16 16.74 1.57 -2.83
CA ASP A 16 16.83 3.01 -3.05
C ASP A 16 15.42 3.62 -2.99
N TYR A 17 15.31 4.85 -2.48
CA TYR A 17 14.04 5.56 -2.37
C TYR A 17 13.88 6.67 -3.41
N VAL A 18 14.87 6.87 -4.29
CA VAL A 18 14.93 8.00 -5.23
C VAL A 18 14.99 7.54 -6.69
N ASP A 19 15.75 6.48 -6.98
CA ASP A 19 15.99 5.98 -8.35
C ASP A 19 14.75 5.34 -8.94
N THR A 20 14.03 6.12 -9.77
CA THR A 20 12.82 5.67 -10.47
C THR A 20 13.13 4.66 -11.58
N ALA A 21 14.34 4.66 -12.15
CA ALA A 21 14.68 3.78 -13.27
C ALA A 21 14.71 2.31 -12.83
N ILE A 22 15.26 2.01 -11.66
CA ILE A 22 15.28 0.65 -11.09
C ILE A 22 13.84 0.15 -10.84
N ALA A 23 12.99 0.98 -10.23
CA ALA A 23 11.61 0.60 -9.97
C ALA A 23 10.80 0.42 -11.26
N LYS A 24 11.08 1.21 -12.29
CA LYS A 24 10.46 1.06 -13.62
C LYS A 24 10.88 -0.27 -14.27
N GLU A 25 12.17 -0.61 -14.26
CA GLU A 25 12.67 -1.88 -14.78
C GLU A 25 12.00 -3.07 -14.10
N TYR A 26 11.90 -3.05 -12.76
CA TYR A 26 11.22 -4.08 -12.00
C TYR A 26 9.73 -4.16 -12.35
N GLY A 27 9.04 -3.04 -12.44
CA GLY A 27 7.63 -2.99 -12.83
C GLY A 27 7.39 -3.58 -14.22
N LEU A 28 8.24 -3.23 -15.20
CA LEU A 28 8.17 -3.79 -16.55
C LEU A 28 8.36 -5.29 -16.55
N SER A 29 9.33 -5.83 -15.80
CA SER A 29 9.55 -7.28 -15.68
C SER A 29 8.38 -7.98 -14.97
N MET A 30 7.88 -7.44 -13.86
CA MET A 30 6.71 -8.00 -13.15
C MET A 30 5.50 -8.13 -14.09
N ILE A 31 5.20 -7.10 -14.89
CA ILE A 31 4.08 -7.10 -15.81
C ILE A 31 4.34 -8.05 -16.99
N SER A 32 5.54 -8.00 -17.59
CA SER A 32 5.83 -8.76 -18.82
C SER A 32 6.04 -10.24 -18.56
N ASP A 33 6.82 -10.59 -17.52
CA ASP A 33 7.26 -11.94 -17.23
C ASP A 33 6.26 -12.68 -16.33
N ASN A 34 5.85 -12.04 -15.23
CA ASN A 34 5.00 -12.63 -14.21
C ASN A 34 3.51 -12.30 -14.37
N LYS A 35 3.15 -11.51 -15.41
CA LYS A 35 1.77 -11.15 -15.73
C LYS A 35 1.06 -10.39 -14.60
N ALA A 36 1.82 -9.61 -13.84
CA ALA A 36 1.22 -8.76 -12.81
C ALA A 36 0.21 -7.81 -13.44
N ASP A 37 -0.99 -7.78 -12.90
CA ASP A 37 -2.10 -6.92 -13.30
C ASP A 37 -2.26 -5.70 -12.37
N ILE A 38 -1.57 -5.74 -11.23
CA ILE A 38 -1.50 -4.64 -10.26
C ILE A 38 -0.05 -4.48 -9.77
N ILE A 39 0.44 -3.25 -9.76
CA ILE A 39 1.74 -2.90 -9.18
C ILE A 39 1.54 -1.95 -8.00
N TRP A 40 2.15 -2.26 -6.87
CA TRP A 40 2.14 -1.40 -5.68
C TRP A 40 3.52 -0.80 -5.43
N GLY A 41 3.65 0.51 -5.55
CA GLY A 41 4.92 1.24 -5.55
C GLY A 41 5.45 1.64 -4.17
N VAL A 42 5.64 0.71 -3.23
CA VAL A 42 6.09 0.99 -1.84
C VAL A 42 7.59 1.22 -1.80
N ALA A 43 8.08 2.30 -2.42
CA ALA A 43 9.50 2.62 -2.50
C ALA A 43 9.79 4.14 -2.50
N GLY A 44 8.99 4.93 -1.79
CA GLY A 44 9.13 6.39 -1.79
C GLY A 44 9.03 6.96 -3.22
N ASN A 45 9.91 7.93 -3.57
CA ASN A 45 9.91 8.51 -4.92
C ASN A 45 10.30 7.49 -6.02
N ALA A 46 11.14 6.50 -5.71
CA ALA A 46 11.48 5.44 -6.66
C ALA A 46 10.23 4.69 -7.14
N GLY A 47 9.21 4.54 -6.30
CA GLY A 47 7.93 3.91 -6.63
C GLY A 47 7.19 4.55 -7.81
N ASN A 48 7.46 5.83 -8.13
CA ASN A 48 6.90 6.50 -9.30
C ASN A 48 7.32 5.83 -10.62
N GLY A 49 8.53 5.25 -10.66
CA GLY A 49 8.98 4.46 -11.81
C GLY A 49 8.11 3.22 -12.05
N ALA A 50 7.61 2.59 -10.99
CA ALA A 50 6.68 1.46 -11.11
C ALA A 50 5.32 1.91 -11.69
N ALA A 51 4.85 3.11 -11.36
CA ALA A 51 3.67 3.71 -12.00
C ALA A 51 3.91 3.97 -13.50
N GLU A 52 5.09 4.48 -13.86
CA GLU A 52 5.46 4.65 -15.26
C GLU A 52 5.49 3.31 -16.03
N ALA A 53 5.95 2.22 -15.41
CA ALA A 53 5.92 0.89 -16.01
C ALA A 53 4.49 0.41 -16.28
N ALA A 54 3.57 0.61 -15.32
CA ALA A 54 2.16 0.28 -15.48
C ALA A 54 1.52 1.08 -16.62
N LEU A 55 1.81 2.38 -16.71
CA LEU A 55 1.35 3.25 -17.80
C LEU A 55 1.89 2.79 -19.17
N GLU A 56 3.19 2.49 -19.26
CA GLU A 56 3.83 2.06 -20.51
C GLU A 56 3.24 0.75 -21.04
N LYS A 57 2.96 -0.21 -20.16
CA LYS A 57 2.37 -1.50 -20.53
C LYS A 57 0.86 -1.40 -20.80
N ASN A 58 0.17 -0.45 -20.22
CA ASN A 58 -1.26 -0.17 -20.40
C ASN A 58 -2.17 -1.40 -20.17
N ASN A 59 -1.75 -2.32 -19.31
CA ASN A 59 -2.49 -3.53 -18.93
C ASN A 59 -2.37 -3.88 -17.45
N ALA A 60 -1.90 -2.94 -16.65
CA ALA A 60 -1.81 -3.08 -15.20
C ALA A 60 -2.30 -1.81 -14.52
N TRP A 61 -2.90 -1.97 -13.34
CA TRP A 61 -3.22 -0.88 -12.44
C TRP A 61 -2.06 -0.56 -11.52
N PHE A 62 -1.99 0.68 -11.07
CA PHE A 62 -1.06 1.10 -10.03
C PHE A 62 -1.79 1.34 -8.71
N ILE A 63 -1.16 0.95 -7.60
CA ILE A 63 -1.55 1.33 -6.24
C ILE A 63 -0.48 2.28 -5.71
N GLY A 64 -0.91 3.47 -5.31
CA GLY A 64 -0.06 4.49 -4.71
C GLY A 64 0.26 4.21 -3.24
N VAL A 65 1.14 5.03 -2.67
CA VAL A 65 1.61 4.91 -1.28
C VAL A 65 1.77 6.28 -0.62
N ASP A 66 1.64 6.30 0.69
CA ASP A 66 1.78 7.45 1.60
C ASP A 66 0.70 8.53 1.44
N SER A 67 0.45 8.99 0.23
CA SER A 67 -0.55 10.00 -0.09
C SER A 67 -1.47 9.51 -1.22
N ASP A 68 -2.56 10.24 -1.45
CA ASP A 68 -3.43 10.01 -2.61
C ASP A 68 -2.70 10.42 -3.90
N GLN A 69 -2.00 9.46 -4.52
CA GLN A 69 -1.19 9.73 -5.70
C GLN A 69 -2.03 9.97 -6.95
N GLU A 70 -3.28 9.53 -7.02
CA GLU A 70 -4.19 9.95 -8.10
C GLU A 70 -4.35 11.47 -8.15
N SER A 71 -4.34 12.15 -7.01
CA SER A 71 -4.47 13.61 -6.93
C SER A 71 -3.17 14.36 -7.20
N THR A 72 -2.01 13.71 -7.08
CA THR A 72 -0.69 14.38 -7.18
C THR A 72 0.06 14.04 -8.45
N PHE A 73 -0.30 12.98 -9.14
CA PHE A 73 0.30 12.55 -10.39
C PHE A 73 -0.14 13.41 -11.59
N SER A 74 0.63 13.31 -12.69
CA SER A 74 0.19 13.79 -14.00
C SER A 74 -1.12 13.08 -14.42
N PRO A 75 -1.94 13.69 -15.29
CA PRO A 75 -3.20 13.09 -15.73
C PRO A 75 -3.08 11.65 -16.23
N ASP A 76 -2.01 11.31 -16.94
CA ASP A 76 -1.79 9.97 -17.49
C ASP A 76 -1.51 8.95 -16.39
N LEU A 77 -0.65 9.26 -15.43
CA LEU A 77 -0.37 8.41 -14.27
C LEU A 77 -1.56 8.33 -13.32
N ALA A 78 -2.28 9.43 -13.12
CA ALA A 78 -3.51 9.46 -12.35
C ALA A 78 -4.56 8.49 -12.93
N ALA A 79 -4.68 8.44 -14.26
CA ALA A 79 -5.67 7.61 -14.94
C ALA A 79 -5.48 6.09 -14.69
N ILE A 80 -4.24 5.65 -14.41
CA ILE A 80 -3.92 4.23 -14.14
C ILE A 80 -3.73 3.95 -12.64
N THR A 81 -3.86 4.96 -11.78
CA THR A 81 -3.79 4.80 -10.33
C THR A 81 -5.16 4.42 -9.79
N LEU A 82 -5.32 3.14 -9.41
CA LEU A 82 -6.61 2.60 -8.95
C LEU A 82 -6.97 3.12 -7.56
N THR A 83 -6.00 3.15 -6.67
CA THR A 83 -6.14 3.57 -5.27
C THR A 83 -4.75 3.90 -4.69
N SER A 84 -4.71 4.36 -3.44
CA SER A 84 -3.47 4.57 -2.70
C SER A 84 -3.63 4.12 -1.24
N GLY A 85 -2.61 3.44 -0.72
CA GLY A 85 -2.46 3.24 0.71
C GLY A 85 -1.95 4.52 1.37
N LEU A 86 -2.66 5.02 2.36
CA LEU A 86 -2.39 6.31 3.00
C LEU A 86 -1.58 6.13 4.29
N LYS A 87 -0.63 7.01 4.50
CA LYS A 87 0.06 7.26 5.76
C LYS A 87 -0.23 8.70 6.18
N ASN A 88 -1.19 8.86 7.08
CA ASN A 88 -1.75 10.15 7.48
C ASN A 88 -0.86 10.85 8.53
N VAL A 89 0.33 11.29 8.14
CA VAL A 89 1.30 11.92 9.05
C VAL A 89 0.70 13.13 9.79
N GLY A 90 -0.14 13.93 9.12
CA GLY A 90 -0.85 15.04 9.77
C GLY A 90 -1.70 14.58 10.96
N ASN A 91 -2.43 13.47 10.81
CA ASN A 91 -3.25 12.91 11.88
C ASN A 91 -2.41 12.41 13.06
N SER A 92 -1.20 11.91 12.82
CA SER A 92 -0.31 11.50 13.91
C SER A 92 0.14 12.68 14.78
N LEU A 93 0.35 13.85 14.19
CA LEU A 93 0.64 15.07 14.93
C LEU A 93 -0.57 15.54 15.75
N ILE A 94 -1.76 15.53 15.14
CA ILE A 94 -3.01 15.86 15.83
C ILE A 94 -3.21 14.91 17.01
N TRP A 95 -3.04 13.59 16.80
CA TRP A 95 -3.15 12.59 17.86
C TRP A 95 -2.22 12.88 19.05
N VAL A 96 -0.96 13.25 18.80
CA VAL A 96 -0.02 13.60 19.89
C VAL A 96 -0.52 14.79 20.70
N PHE A 97 -1.06 15.82 20.04
CA PHE A 97 -1.61 16.99 20.74
C PHE A 97 -2.86 16.64 21.54
N ASP A 98 -3.76 15.84 21.00
CA ASP A 98 -4.98 15.39 21.68
C ASP A 98 -4.65 14.55 22.91
N GLU A 99 -3.66 13.67 22.83
CA GLU A 99 -3.19 12.86 23.94
C GLU A 99 -2.54 13.74 25.04
N TRP A 100 -1.73 14.71 24.64
CA TRP A 100 -1.10 15.65 25.57
C TRP A 100 -2.14 16.54 26.28
N ASP A 101 -3.12 17.07 25.55
CA ASP A 101 -4.22 17.87 26.11
C ASP A 101 -5.07 17.05 27.09
N ALA A 102 -5.21 15.77 26.84
CA ALA A 102 -5.85 14.81 27.75
C ALA A 102 -4.98 14.38 28.95
N GLY A 103 -3.78 14.96 29.11
CA GLY A 103 -2.84 14.65 30.20
C GLY A 103 -2.09 13.34 30.06
N ARG A 104 -2.05 12.76 28.84
CA ARG A 104 -1.28 11.55 28.54
C ARG A 104 -0.01 11.93 27.78
N GLU A 105 1.13 11.44 28.24
CA GLU A 105 2.44 11.77 27.68
C GLU A 105 3.15 10.50 27.17
N TYR A 106 3.68 10.60 25.96
CA TYR A 106 4.37 9.49 25.26
C TYR A 106 5.84 9.83 24.94
N TRP A 107 6.44 10.78 25.68
CA TRP A 107 7.81 11.21 25.45
C TRP A 107 8.81 10.05 25.57
N GLY A 108 9.63 9.88 24.55
CA GLY A 108 10.63 8.81 24.51
C GLY A 108 10.05 7.41 24.29
N THR A 109 8.80 7.32 23.85
CA THR A 109 8.15 6.05 23.51
C THR A 109 7.92 5.93 21.99
N GLU A 110 7.74 4.72 21.52
CA GLU A 110 7.30 4.39 20.17
C GLU A 110 5.82 3.99 20.21
N VAL A 111 4.99 4.63 19.38
CA VAL A 111 3.56 4.36 19.31
C VAL A 111 3.19 4.04 17.86
N THR A 112 2.48 2.94 17.67
CA THR A 112 1.94 2.57 16.35
C THR A 112 0.51 3.08 16.22
N LEU A 113 0.26 3.92 15.22
CA LEU A 113 -1.07 4.44 14.88
C LEU A 113 -1.61 3.71 13.66
N GLY A 114 -2.74 3.05 13.84
CA GLY A 114 -3.40 2.24 12.80
C GLY A 114 -4.61 2.93 12.17
N LEU A 115 -5.54 2.10 11.68
CA LEU A 115 -6.82 2.55 11.14
C LEU A 115 -7.68 3.23 12.20
N LYS A 116 -7.64 2.76 13.46
CA LYS A 116 -8.43 3.28 14.56
C LYS A 116 -8.11 4.74 14.87
N GLU A 117 -6.84 5.09 14.84
CA GLU A 117 -6.33 6.44 15.07
C GLU A 117 -6.30 7.27 13.78
N ASN A 118 -6.80 6.70 12.68
CA ASN A 118 -6.71 7.31 11.35
C ASN A 118 -5.26 7.68 10.96
N GLY A 119 -4.29 6.92 11.47
CA GLY A 119 -2.87 7.05 11.13
C GLY A 119 -2.54 6.48 9.76
N VAL A 120 -3.33 5.51 9.30
CA VAL A 120 -3.26 4.91 7.96
C VAL A 120 -4.66 4.79 7.36
N GLY A 121 -4.73 4.56 6.05
CA GLY A 121 -6.01 4.39 5.36
C GLY A 121 -5.82 3.91 3.93
N VAL A 122 -6.91 3.91 3.18
CA VAL A 122 -6.92 3.62 1.74
C VAL A 122 -7.89 4.56 1.04
N VAL A 123 -7.54 5.02 -0.15
CA VAL A 123 -8.43 5.83 -1.00
C VAL A 123 -9.53 4.94 -1.55
N THR A 124 -10.79 5.29 -1.30
CA THR A 124 -11.97 4.49 -1.73
C THR A 124 -12.93 5.24 -2.65
N ASP A 125 -12.63 6.49 -2.96
CA ASP A 125 -13.34 7.32 -3.93
C ASP A 125 -12.66 7.31 -5.32
N LYS A 126 -12.93 8.26 -6.19
CA LYS A 126 -12.31 8.51 -7.50
C LYS A 126 -12.22 7.23 -8.37
N ASN A 127 -11.02 6.87 -8.81
CA ASN A 127 -10.81 5.70 -9.68
C ASN A 127 -11.21 4.39 -9.01
N PHE A 128 -10.96 4.23 -7.70
CA PHE A 128 -11.43 3.05 -6.99
C PHE A 128 -12.96 2.96 -7.02
N ALA A 129 -13.65 4.05 -6.72
CA ALA A 129 -15.12 4.08 -6.79
C ALA A 129 -15.65 3.83 -8.21
N LYS A 130 -14.90 4.26 -9.23
CA LYS A 130 -15.30 4.14 -10.64
C LYS A 130 -15.04 2.75 -11.22
N TYR A 131 -13.89 2.15 -10.92
CA TYR A 131 -13.43 0.95 -11.63
C TYR A 131 -13.49 -0.33 -10.79
N ALA A 132 -13.42 -0.25 -9.46
CA ALA A 132 -13.56 -1.43 -8.62
C ALA A 132 -15.01 -1.96 -8.66
N SER A 133 -15.14 -3.30 -8.73
CA SER A 133 -16.46 -3.94 -8.65
C SER A 133 -17.12 -3.69 -7.30
N GLN A 134 -18.45 -3.78 -7.23
CA GLN A 134 -19.15 -3.64 -5.94
C GLN A 134 -18.66 -4.69 -4.94
N ALA A 135 -18.45 -5.94 -5.38
CA ALA A 135 -17.90 -7.00 -4.53
C ALA A 135 -16.52 -6.64 -3.96
N THR A 136 -15.64 -6.00 -4.77
CA THR A 136 -14.33 -5.52 -4.29
C THR A 136 -14.48 -4.42 -3.23
N LYS A 137 -15.36 -3.45 -3.47
CA LYS A 137 -15.64 -2.37 -2.51
C LYS A 137 -16.17 -2.92 -1.19
N ASP A 138 -17.10 -3.86 -1.26
CA ASP A 138 -17.67 -4.51 -0.07
C ASP A 138 -16.58 -5.26 0.71
N LYS A 139 -15.71 -5.99 0.02
CA LYS A 139 -14.59 -6.71 0.65
C LYS A 139 -13.56 -5.78 1.30
N VAL A 140 -13.25 -4.65 0.69
CA VAL A 140 -12.37 -3.63 1.30
C VAL A 140 -13.01 -3.07 2.57
N ASN A 141 -14.30 -2.72 2.53
CA ASN A 141 -15.02 -2.22 3.70
C ASN A 141 -15.14 -3.28 4.81
N GLU A 142 -15.44 -4.54 4.47
CA GLU A 142 -15.44 -5.66 5.41
C GLU A 142 -14.07 -5.84 6.10
N ALA A 143 -12.97 -5.76 5.33
CA ALA A 143 -11.62 -5.89 5.87
C ALA A 143 -11.27 -4.73 6.82
N ILE A 144 -11.58 -3.49 6.44
CA ILE A 144 -11.41 -2.32 7.29
C ILE A 144 -12.18 -2.49 8.60
N GLN A 145 -13.45 -2.86 8.52
CA GLN A 145 -14.29 -3.02 9.69
C GLN A 145 -13.81 -4.18 10.58
N ALA A 146 -13.37 -5.28 9.99
CA ALA A 146 -12.85 -6.41 10.75
C ALA A 146 -11.58 -6.07 11.54
N ILE A 147 -10.71 -5.21 10.98
CA ILE A 147 -9.53 -4.69 11.70
C ILE A 147 -9.97 -3.74 12.82
N LEU A 148 -10.89 -2.81 12.56
CA LEU A 148 -11.41 -1.86 13.55
C LEU A 148 -12.10 -2.57 14.73
N ASP A 149 -12.83 -3.66 14.44
CA ASP A 149 -13.49 -4.50 15.45
C ASP A 149 -12.51 -5.44 16.20
N GLY A 150 -11.23 -5.47 15.83
CA GLY A 150 -10.24 -6.39 16.40
C GLY A 150 -10.45 -7.87 16.02
N LYS A 151 -11.26 -8.15 15.00
CA LYS A 151 -11.49 -9.52 14.49
C LYS A 151 -10.32 -10.02 13.64
N VAL A 152 -9.56 -9.10 13.07
CA VAL A 152 -8.36 -9.36 12.28
C VAL A 152 -7.20 -8.57 12.89
N GLU A 153 -6.17 -9.28 13.30
CA GLU A 153 -4.90 -8.69 13.67
C GLU A 153 -4.01 -8.62 12.42
N VAL A 154 -3.51 -7.42 12.13
CA VAL A 154 -2.59 -7.21 11.00
C VAL A 154 -1.21 -7.74 11.38
N PRO A 155 -0.69 -8.76 10.69
CA PRO A 155 0.62 -9.32 11.04
C PRO A 155 1.74 -8.32 10.80
N THR A 156 2.74 -8.34 11.67
CA THR A 156 3.95 -7.53 11.53
C THR A 156 5.14 -8.36 11.08
N ALA A 157 6.04 -7.74 10.31
CA ALA A 157 7.35 -8.32 10.00
C ALA A 157 8.37 -8.10 11.15
N LEU A 158 8.06 -7.22 12.10
CA LEU A 158 8.93 -6.96 13.25
C LEU A 158 9.09 -8.23 14.08
N GLY A 159 10.32 -8.56 14.45
CA GLY A 159 10.64 -9.76 15.22
C GLY A 159 10.78 -11.05 14.39
N ASN A 160 10.46 -11.02 13.09
CA ASN A 160 10.71 -12.15 12.19
C ASN A 160 12.14 -12.11 11.64
N THR A 161 12.73 -13.29 11.41
CA THR A 161 14.01 -13.38 10.72
C THR A 161 13.85 -13.24 9.20
N SER A 162 14.93 -12.89 8.49
CA SER A 162 14.91 -12.84 7.02
C SER A 162 14.49 -14.19 6.41
N LYS A 163 14.83 -15.32 7.06
CA LYS A 163 14.46 -16.65 6.62
C LYS A 163 12.96 -16.90 6.77
N ASP A 164 12.33 -16.42 7.84
CA ASP A 164 10.88 -16.56 8.05
C ASP A 164 10.12 -15.77 6.97
N LEU A 165 10.57 -14.54 6.69
CA LEU A 165 9.98 -13.70 5.65
C LEU A 165 10.18 -14.31 4.25
N GLU A 166 11.34 -14.88 3.95
CA GLU A 166 11.57 -15.57 2.68
C GLU A 166 10.65 -16.79 2.53
N THR A 167 10.48 -17.57 3.58
CA THR A 167 9.57 -18.72 3.58
C THR A 167 8.12 -18.31 3.30
N LEU A 168 7.69 -17.13 3.80
CA LEU A 168 6.36 -16.59 3.49
C LEU A 168 6.24 -16.14 2.02
N ARG A 169 7.28 -15.50 1.48
CA ARG A 169 7.32 -15.06 0.07
C ARG A 169 7.25 -16.25 -0.89
N GLU A 170 8.00 -17.32 -0.62
CA GLU A 170 7.99 -18.53 -1.46
C GLU A 170 6.59 -19.14 -1.66
N LYS A 171 5.71 -18.99 -0.67
CA LYS A 171 4.34 -19.51 -0.76
C LYS A 171 3.44 -18.75 -1.74
N VAL A 172 3.79 -17.51 -2.07
CA VAL A 172 2.95 -16.62 -2.89
C VAL A 172 3.59 -16.21 -4.22
N ARG A 173 4.82 -16.63 -4.48
CA ARG A 173 5.51 -16.33 -5.75
C ARG A 173 4.72 -16.82 -6.96
N PRO A 174 4.81 -16.07 -8.09
CA PRO A 174 4.24 -16.48 -9.38
C PRO A 174 4.74 -17.81 -9.89
#